data_637377989194e8511453df3e70050db6
#
_entry.id   637377989194e8511453df3e70050db6
#
_cell.length_a   1.000
_cell.length_b   1.000
_cell.length_c   1.000
_cell.angle_alpha   90.00
_cell.angle_beta   90.00
_cell.angle_gamma   90.00
#
_symmetry.space_group_name_H-M   'P 1'
#
loop_
_entity.id
_entity.type
_entity.pdbx_description
1 polymer ?
#
loop_
_entity_poly.entity_id
_entity_poly.type
_entity_poly.pdbx_seq_one_letter_code
_entity_poly.pdbx_strand_id
1 'polypeptide(L)'
;VILWCGNNEVASAWLSWGWKEELPDSIWDDYRKLFHELLPKVCSELDPQRLYWPSSPCHGTDQSNQDQIYGKGDNHYWGVWHGGDDFNAFEDNVGRFMTEYGMQSFPSINMIESFTNEKDRSLDSDVMNGHQKASLGTGNLMKYVEDYYQVNDDFDSIAGLSQIMQAEAIRFAVETHRRNMPYCMGTLYWQFNDCWPVISWSSIDYGGNWKALHYAARKFF
;
A
#
# COMPACT_ATOMS: atom_id res chain seq x y z
N VAL A 1 -10.57 14.34 11.11
CA VAL A 1 -10.69 12.89 11.38
C VAL A 1 -12.11 12.47 11.02
N ILE A 2 -12.25 11.45 10.14
CA ILE A 2 -13.55 10.93 9.70
C ILE A 2 -13.96 9.75 10.58
N LEU A 3 -13.02 8.86 10.88
CA LEU A 3 -13.17 7.73 11.78
C LEU A 3 -11.87 7.44 12.53
N TRP A 4 -11.96 6.72 13.62
CA TRP A 4 -10.82 6.18 14.35
C TRP A 4 -10.56 4.74 13.92
N CYS A 5 -9.33 4.41 13.53
CA CYS A 5 -8.92 3.04 13.21
C CYS A 5 -7.91 2.54 14.26
N GLY A 6 -8.13 1.34 14.76
CA GLY A 6 -7.31 0.78 15.85
C GLY A 6 -5.90 0.40 15.40
N ASN A 7 -5.78 -0.32 14.30
CA ASN A 7 -4.49 -0.78 13.79
C ASN A 7 -4.52 -1.06 12.28
N ASN A 8 -3.32 -1.22 11.71
CA ASN A 8 -3.13 -1.71 10.35
C ASN A 8 -2.63 -3.15 10.37
N GLU A 9 -3.39 -4.04 9.74
CA GLU A 9 -3.04 -5.41 9.36
C GLU A 9 -2.65 -6.39 10.49
N VAL A 10 -2.77 -6.05 11.78
CA VAL A 10 -2.40 -6.96 12.88
C VAL A 10 -3.24 -8.24 12.85
N ALA A 11 -4.55 -8.14 12.55
CA ALA A 11 -5.39 -9.32 12.39
C ALA A 11 -4.99 -10.16 11.18
N SER A 12 -4.63 -9.54 10.06
CA SER A 12 -4.12 -10.23 8.87
C SER A 12 -2.80 -10.95 9.16
N ALA A 13 -1.90 -10.31 9.91
CA ALA A 13 -0.63 -10.92 10.30
C ALA A 13 -0.84 -12.16 11.18
N TRP A 14 -1.77 -12.08 12.13
CA TRP A 14 -2.13 -13.22 12.96
C TRP A 14 -2.74 -14.38 12.17
N LEU A 15 -3.68 -14.07 11.26
CA LEU A 15 -4.45 -15.10 10.54
C LEU A 15 -3.75 -15.67 9.32
N SER A 16 -2.86 -14.91 8.66
CA SER A 16 -2.36 -15.24 7.32
C SER A 16 -0.84 -15.16 7.15
N TRP A 17 -0.11 -14.49 8.06
CA TRP A 17 1.34 -14.30 7.92
C TRP A 17 2.18 -15.18 8.85
N GLY A 18 1.54 -16.16 9.52
CA GLY A 18 2.22 -17.12 10.40
C GLY A 18 2.42 -16.65 11.84
N TRP A 19 1.96 -15.47 12.23
CA TRP A 19 2.13 -15.00 13.61
C TRP A 19 1.46 -15.90 14.65
N LYS A 20 0.34 -16.52 14.29
CA LYS A 20 -0.37 -17.46 15.16
C LYS A 20 0.47 -18.69 15.53
N GLU A 21 1.34 -19.13 14.62
CA GLU A 21 2.23 -20.28 14.81
C GLU A 21 3.52 -19.89 15.55
N GLU A 22 3.91 -18.61 15.48
CA GLU A 22 5.18 -18.11 16.04
C GLU A 22 5.02 -17.43 17.41
N LEU A 23 3.85 -16.88 17.71
CA LEU A 23 3.61 -16.07 18.91
C LEU A 23 2.67 -16.77 19.88
N PRO A 24 2.78 -16.49 21.21
CA PRO A 24 1.85 -17.03 22.21
C PRO A 24 0.40 -16.59 21.97
N ASP A 25 -0.58 -17.47 22.24
CA ASP A 25 -2.02 -17.15 22.12
C ASP A 25 -2.45 -15.93 22.94
N SER A 26 -1.74 -15.62 24.04
CA SER A 26 -1.99 -14.42 24.84
C SER A 26 -1.88 -13.12 24.03
N ILE A 27 -1.07 -13.07 22.96
CA ILE A 27 -0.96 -11.91 22.06
C ILE A 27 -2.31 -11.64 21.39
N TRP A 28 -3.02 -12.69 20.97
CA TRP A 28 -4.35 -12.53 20.37
C TRP A 28 -5.40 -12.06 21.39
N ASP A 29 -5.32 -12.57 22.63
CA ASP A 29 -6.18 -12.11 23.71
C ASP A 29 -5.93 -10.63 24.05
N ASP A 30 -4.67 -10.21 24.08
CA ASP A 30 -4.31 -8.81 24.30
C ASP A 30 -4.68 -7.89 23.13
N TYR A 31 -4.55 -8.39 21.88
CA TYR A 31 -5.08 -7.72 20.69
C TYR A 31 -6.59 -7.44 20.83
N ARG A 32 -7.36 -8.44 21.23
CA ARG A 32 -8.83 -8.30 21.42
C ARG A 32 -9.16 -7.28 22.51
N LYS A 33 -8.52 -7.38 23.67
CA LYS A 33 -8.73 -6.43 24.76
C LYS A 33 -8.40 -5.00 24.34
N LEU A 34 -7.30 -4.79 23.61
CA LEU A 34 -6.87 -3.46 23.20
C LEU A 34 -7.80 -2.89 22.11
N PHE A 35 -7.95 -3.60 20.99
CA PHE A 35 -8.58 -3.07 19.79
C PHE A 35 -10.11 -3.28 19.72
N HIS A 36 -10.65 -4.23 20.47
CA HIS A 36 -12.10 -4.51 20.47
C HIS A 36 -12.83 -4.16 21.77
N GLU A 37 -12.08 -3.85 22.85
CA GLU A 37 -12.69 -3.49 24.13
C GLU A 37 -12.26 -2.10 24.61
N LEU A 38 -10.94 -1.90 24.85
CA LEU A 38 -10.42 -0.67 25.45
C LEU A 38 -10.56 0.54 24.52
N LEU A 39 -10.01 0.47 23.30
CA LEU A 39 -10.02 1.61 22.38
C LEU A 39 -11.43 2.01 21.94
N PRO A 40 -12.37 1.10 21.57
CA PRO A 40 -13.74 1.51 21.26
C PRO A 40 -14.44 2.16 22.45
N LYS A 41 -14.19 1.69 23.68
CA LYS A 41 -14.72 2.32 24.89
C LYS A 41 -14.22 3.76 25.05
N VAL A 42 -12.91 3.97 24.97
CA VAL A 42 -12.29 5.31 25.08
C VAL A 42 -12.80 6.23 23.97
N CYS A 43 -12.86 5.75 22.72
CA CYS A 43 -13.38 6.54 21.60
C CYS A 43 -14.86 6.91 21.80
N SER A 44 -15.68 5.99 22.29
CA SER A 44 -17.10 6.27 22.55
C SER A 44 -17.32 7.27 23.70
N GLU A 45 -16.43 7.31 24.66
CA GLU A 45 -16.48 8.26 25.79
C GLU A 45 -16.00 9.66 25.39
N LEU A 46 -14.92 9.74 24.61
CA LEU A 46 -14.23 11.01 24.28
C LEU A 46 -14.69 11.64 22.98
N ASP A 47 -15.13 10.82 22.02
CA ASP A 47 -15.55 11.25 20.68
C ASP A 47 -16.69 10.39 20.13
N PRO A 48 -17.87 10.43 20.76
CA PRO A 48 -19.02 9.56 20.45
C PRO A 48 -19.62 9.81 19.06
N GLN A 49 -19.24 10.89 18.37
CA GLN A 49 -19.75 11.24 17.05
C GLN A 49 -19.01 10.55 15.92
N ARG A 50 -17.80 9.99 16.19
CA ARG A 50 -17.01 9.32 15.18
C ARG A 50 -17.02 7.81 15.36
N LEU A 51 -17.15 7.14 14.21
CA LEU A 51 -17.06 5.68 14.17
C LEU A 51 -15.64 5.23 14.60
N TYR A 52 -15.58 4.18 15.41
CA TYR A 52 -14.37 3.43 15.66
C TYR A 52 -14.37 2.15 14.82
N TRP A 53 -13.26 1.88 14.11
CA TRP A 53 -13.03 0.71 13.29
C TRP A 53 -11.84 -0.08 13.85
N PRO A 54 -11.99 -1.36 14.25
CA PRO A 54 -10.97 -2.01 15.07
C PRO A 54 -9.66 -2.30 14.36
N SER A 55 -9.70 -2.58 13.05
CA SER A 55 -8.52 -2.90 12.23
C SER A 55 -8.75 -2.50 10.78
N SER A 56 -7.70 -2.33 10.00
CA SER A 56 -7.75 -2.20 8.54
C SER A 56 -6.78 -3.24 7.93
N PRO A 57 -7.23 -4.18 7.05
CA PRO A 57 -8.62 -4.42 6.69
C PRO A 57 -9.43 -5.08 7.81
N CYS A 58 -10.75 -4.93 7.74
CA CYS A 58 -11.64 -5.56 8.71
C CYS A 58 -13.05 -5.77 8.13
N HIS A 59 -13.69 -6.89 8.49
CA HIS A 59 -15.08 -7.18 8.11
C HIS A 59 -16.14 -6.49 8.97
N GLY A 60 -15.73 -5.66 9.89
CA GLY A 60 -16.58 -5.05 10.90
C GLY A 60 -16.25 -5.53 12.31
N THR A 61 -17.16 -5.26 13.25
CA THR A 61 -16.96 -5.63 14.65
C THR A 61 -17.27 -7.09 14.97
N ASP A 62 -17.82 -7.85 14.01
CA ASP A 62 -18.15 -9.26 14.17
C ASP A 62 -16.92 -10.14 13.91
N GLN A 63 -16.37 -10.68 14.99
CA GLN A 63 -15.18 -11.53 14.96
C GLN A 63 -15.43 -12.94 14.44
N SER A 64 -16.69 -13.34 14.22
CA SER A 64 -17.04 -14.70 13.81
C SER A 64 -16.71 -15.04 12.35
N ASN A 65 -16.39 -14.03 11.52
CA ASN A 65 -16.11 -14.17 10.09
C ASN A 65 -14.71 -13.69 9.70
N GLN A 66 -13.72 -13.88 10.54
CA GLN A 66 -12.33 -13.45 10.30
C GLN A 66 -11.64 -14.16 9.12
N ASP A 67 -12.20 -15.28 8.65
CA ASP A 67 -11.66 -16.04 7.51
C ASP A 67 -12.01 -15.45 6.13
N GLN A 68 -12.79 -14.36 6.07
CA GLN A 68 -13.15 -13.68 4.82
C GLN A 68 -12.59 -12.26 4.82
N ILE A 69 -11.47 -12.05 4.19
CA ILE A 69 -10.84 -10.73 4.01
C ILE A 69 -11.65 -9.84 3.04
N TYR A 70 -12.57 -10.40 2.27
CA TYR A 70 -13.32 -9.69 1.22
C TYR A 70 -14.83 -9.66 1.46
N GLY A 71 -15.46 -8.52 1.25
CA GLY A 71 -16.89 -8.42 1.01
C GLY A 71 -17.71 -7.42 1.83
N LYS A 72 -17.48 -7.20 3.12
CA LYS A 72 -18.34 -6.34 3.95
C LYS A 72 -17.69 -5.06 4.45
N GLY A 73 -16.41 -5.08 4.74
CA GLY A 73 -15.65 -3.96 5.26
C GLY A 73 -14.71 -3.33 4.22
N ASP A 74 -13.60 -2.86 4.71
CA ASP A 74 -12.52 -2.37 3.88
C ASP A 74 -11.56 -3.50 3.47
N ASN A 75 -10.86 -3.28 2.36
CA ASN A 75 -9.98 -4.28 1.76
C ASN A 75 -8.59 -3.72 1.49
N HIS A 76 -7.58 -4.55 1.76
CA HIS A 76 -6.23 -4.39 1.24
C HIS A 76 -6.00 -5.42 0.13
N TYR A 77 -5.64 -4.98 -1.06
CA TYR A 77 -5.32 -5.86 -2.17
C TYR A 77 -3.87 -5.68 -2.63
N TRP A 78 -3.05 -6.66 -2.35
CA TRP A 78 -1.63 -6.70 -2.67
C TRP A 78 -1.24 -7.81 -3.64
N GLY A 79 -2.20 -8.42 -4.32
CA GLY A 79 -1.94 -9.37 -5.41
C GLY A 79 -1.09 -8.73 -6.51
N VAL A 80 -1.45 -7.53 -6.94
CA VAL A 80 -0.53 -6.65 -7.67
C VAL A 80 0.53 -6.14 -6.71
N TRP A 81 1.77 -6.17 -7.09
CA TRP A 81 2.99 -5.92 -6.34
C TRP A 81 3.48 -7.13 -5.53
N HIS A 82 2.90 -7.46 -4.37
CA HIS A 82 3.38 -8.54 -3.51
C HIS A 82 3.11 -9.94 -4.10
N GLY A 83 1.95 -10.14 -4.71
CA GLY A 83 1.57 -11.40 -5.33
C GLY A 83 2.13 -11.61 -6.75
N GLY A 84 2.60 -10.56 -7.40
CA GLY A 84 3.09 -10.61 -8.77
C GLY A 84 2.00 -10.70 -9.84
N ASP A 85 0.73 -10.40 -9.47
CA ASP A 85 -0.41 -10.37 -10.36
C ASP A 85 -0.29 -9.27 -11.41
N ASP A 86 -0.86 -9.51 -12.59
CA ASP A 86 -1.05 -8.50 -13.63
C ASP A 86 -2.05 -7.40 -13.18
N PHE A 87 -1.98 -6.20 -13.76
CA PHE A 87 -2.88 -5.09 -13.41
C PHE A 87 -4.35 -5.43 -13.61
N ASN A 88 -4.70 -6.32 -14.56
CA ASN A 88 -6.08 -6.77 -14.76
C ASN A 88 -6.69 -7.43 -13.51
N ALA A 89 -5.86 -7.97 -12.63
CA ALA A 89 -6.33 -8.56 -11.38
C ALA A 89 -7.05 -7.56 -10.45
N PHE A 90 -6.85 -6.25 -10.63
CA PHE A 90 -7.67 -5.26 -9.95
C PHE A 90 -9.15 -5.35 -10.30
N GLU A 91 -9.53 -5.84 -11.50
CA GLU A 91 -10.94 -5.99 -11.91
C GLU A 91 -11.66 -7.08 -11.12
N ASP A 92 -10.95 -8.14 -10.76
CA ASP A 92 -11.49 -9.29 -10.04
C ASP A 92 -11.45 -9.12 -8.51
N ASN A 93 -10.73 -8.11 -8.00
CA ASN A 93 -10.46 -7.93 -6.58
C ASN A 93 -10.96 -6.58 -6.04
N VAL A 94 -12.23 -6.28 -6.31
CA VAL A 94 -12.90 -5.05 -5.87
C VAL A 94 -13.70 -5.31 -4.60
N GLY A 95 -13.37 -4.59 -3.52
CA GLY A 95 -14.12 -4.60 -2.27
C GLY A 95 -15.10 -3.43 -2.13
N ARG A 96 -15.83 -3.41 -1.00
CA ARG A 96 -16.76 -2.33 -0.68
C ARG A 96 -16.07 -0.99 -0.44
N PHE A 97 -14.84 -1.03 0.07
CA PHE A 97 -13.94 0.10 0.25
C PHE A 97 -12.51 -0.41 0.13
N MET A 98 -11.77 0.09 -0.83
CA MET A 98 -10.37 -0.31 -1.04
C MET A 98 -9.47 0.68 -0.29
N THR A 99 -9.00 0.28 0.88
CA THR A 99 -8.24 1.14 1.78
C THR A 99 -6.73 1.06 1.56
N GLU A 100 -6.26 -0.01 0.91
CA GLU A 100 -4.85 -0.15 0.60
C GLU A 100 -4.62 -1.03 -0.63
N TYR A 101 -3.80 -0.55 -1.54
CA TYR A 101 -3.19 -1.21 -2.68
C TYR A 101 -2.09 -0.28 -3.21
N GLY A 102 -1.11 -0.79 -3.91
CA GLY A 102 0.00 0.06 -4.33
C GLY A 102 0.93 -0.56 -5.35
N MET A 103 1.79 0.29 -5.89
CA MET A 103 2.88 -0.06 -6.78
C MET A 103 4.09 0.82 -6.44
N GLN A 104 5.30 0.25 -6.40
CA GLN A 104 6.50 1.04 -6.18
C GLN A 104 6.97 1.77 -7.43
N SER A 105 7.75 2.82 -7.20
CA SER A 105 8.62 3.43 -8.20
C SER A 105 9.83 4.09 -7.55
N PHE A 106 10.85 4.38 -8.34
CA PHE A 106 11.96 5.23 -7.89
C PHE A 106 11.46 6.63 -7.51
N PRO A 107 12.10 7.31 -6.54
CA PRO A 107 11.87 8.73 -6.29
C PRO A 107 12.39 9.59 -7.46
N SER A 108 12.26 10.89 -7.38
CA SER A 108 12.82 11.80 -8.38
C SER A 108 14.35 11.66 -8.47
N ILE A 109 14.92 11.95 -9.64
CA ILE A 109 16.37 11.91 -9.84
C ILE A 109 17.08 12.83 -8.83
N ASN A 110 16.56 14.04 -8.60
CA ASN A 110 17.11 14.96 -7.60
C ASN A 110 17.15 14.33 -6.19
N MET A 111 16.15 13.51 -5.85
CA MET A 111 16.13 12.81 -4.57
C MET A 111 17.17 11.69 -4.55
N ILE A 112 17.31 10.91 -5.62
CA ILE A 112 18.35 9.88 -5.76
C ILE A 112 19.74 10.51 -5.63
N GLU A 113 19.98 11.63 -6.29
CA GLU A 113 21.23 12.37 -6.22
C GLU A 113 21.60 12.85 -4.81
N SER A 114 20.59 13.10 -3.97
CA SER A 114 20.82 13.56 -2.60
C SER A 114 21.47 12.50 -1.68
N PHE A 115 21.38 11.23 -2.01
CA PHE A 115 21.93 10.13 -1.21
C PHE A 115 22.89 9.21 -1.98
N THR A 116 23.14 9.46 -3.27
CA THR A 116 24.04 8.64 -4.12
C THR A 116 25.14 9.48 -4.74
N ASN A 117 26.29 8.83 -5.00
CA ASN A 117 27.25 9.30 -5.98
C ASN A 117 26.95 8.65 -7.35
N GLU A 118 27.57 9.13 -8.41
CA GLU A 118 27.36 8.61 -9.77
C GLU A 118 27.58 7.09 -9.87
N LYS A 119 28.63 6.56 -9.21
CA LYS A 119 28.93 5.11 -9.16
C LYS A 119 27.87 4.27 -8.42
N ASP A 120 27.07 4.89 -7.56
CA ASP A 120 26.04 4.22 -6.75
C ASP A 120 24.70 4.15 -7.49
N ARG A 121 24.56 4.85 -8.65
CA ARG A 121 23.34 4.86 -9.46
C ARG A 121 23.27 3.65 -10.38
N SER A 122 23.14 2.48 -9.77
CA SER A 122 22.86 1.21 -10.44
C SER A 122 21.79 0.46 -9.65
N LEU A 123 21.05 -0.42 -10.33
CA LEU A 123 19.90 -1.12 -9.74
C LEU A 123 20.28 -2.05 -8.57
N ASP A 124 21.53 -2.48 -8.53
CA ASP A 124 22.08 -3.48 -7.62
C ASP A 124 23.13 -2.93 -6.64
N SER A 125 23.36 -1.60 -6.63
CA SER A 125 24.31 -1.02 -5.68
C SER A 125 23.85 -1.16 -4.24
N ASP A 126 24.80 -1.31 -3.31
CA ASP A 126 24.50 -1.40 -1.87
C ASP A 126 23.74 -0.17 -1.37
N VAL A 127 24.04 1.02 -1.91
CA VAL A 127 23.36 2.26 -1.55
C VAL A 127 21.89 2.22 -2.00
N MET A 128 21.62 1.86 -3.25
CA MET A 128 20.26 1.75 -3.76
C MET A 128 19.46 0.67 -3.03
N ASN A 129 20.07 -0.48 -2.75
CA ASN A 129 19.46 -1.55 -1.96
C ASN A 129 19.18 -1.10 -0.52
N GLY A 130 20.08 -0.32 0.10
CA GLY A 130 19.87 0.28 1.42
C GLY A 130 18.70 1.29 1.45
N HIS A 131 18.33 1.86 0.31
CA HIS A 131 17.21 2.77 0.12
C HIS A 131 15.98 2.11 -0.53
N GLN A 132 15.89 0.78 -0.52
CA GLN A 132 14.72 0.02 -0.98
C GLN A 132 13.83 -0.37 0.20
N LYS A 133 12.58 0.08 0.20
CA LYS A 133 11.64 -0.14 1.32
C LYS A 133 11.02 -1.55 1.33
N ALA A 134 10.89 -2.19 0.18
CA ALA A 134 10.27 -3.50 0.08
C ALA A 134 11.28 -4.64 0.18
N SER A 135 10.93 -5.70 0.91
CA SER A 135 11.71 -6.95 0.98
C SER A 135 11.84 -7.65 -0.37
N LEU A 136 10.86 -7.48 -1.28
CA LEU A 136 10.91 -8.00 -2.66
C LEU A 136 11.96 -7.32 -3.53
N GLY A 137 12.42 -6.12 -3.12
CA GLY A 137 13.52 -5.41 -3.75
C GLY A 137 13.24 -4.83 -5.12
N THR A 138 14.31 -4.29 -5.71
CA THR A 138 14.28 -3.65 -7.03
C THR A 138 13.98 -4.65 -8.15
N GLY A 139 14.32 -5.93 -7.98
CA GLY A 139 14.02 -6.98 -8.97
C GLY A 139 12.54 -7.13 -9.25
N ASN A 140 11.67 -7.06 -8.22
CA ASN A 140 10.22 -7.09 -8.44
C ASN A 140 9.72 -5.83 -9.16
N LEU A 141 10.27 -4.66 -8.84
CA LEU A 141 9.96 -3.43 -9.54
C LEU A 141 10.32 -3.52 -11.03
N MET A 142 11.53 -4.03 -11.33
CA MET A 142 12.00 -4.20 -12.70
C MET A 142 11.15 -5.18 -13.50
N LYS A 143 10.72 -6.30 -12.90
CA LYS A 143 9.79 -7.23 -13.55
C LYS A 143 8.55 -6.49 -14.09
N TYR A 144 7.90 -5.68 -13.26
CA TYR A 144 6.74 -4.90 -13.70
C TYR A 144 7.08 -3.86 -14.76
N VAL A 145 8.23 -3.19 -14.66
CA VAL A 145 8.65 -2.22 -15.69
C VAL A 145 8.87 -2.93 -17.04
N GLU A 146 9.55 -4.08 -17.04
CA GLU A 146 9.87 -4.86 -18.24
C GLU A 146 8.64 -5.52 -18.87
N ASP A 147 7.64 -5.90 -18.07
CA ASP A 147 6.40 -6.47 -18.56
C ASP A 147 5.59 -5.47 -19.40
N TYR A 148 5.71 -4.17 -19.14
CA TYR A 148 4.91 -3.12 -19.79
C TYR A 148 5.69 -2.19 -20.72
N TYR A 149 7.03 -2.10 -20.57
CA TYR A 149 7.85 -1.14 -21.31
C TYR A 149 9.12 -1.78 -21.86
N GLN A 150 9.58 -1.25 -23.01
CA GLN A 150 10.92 -1.53 -23.48
C GLN A 150 11.92 -0.73 -22.65
N VAL A 151 12.83 -1.41 -21.99
CA VAL A 151 13.82 -0.84 -21.11
C VAL A 151 15.17 -0.77 -21.83
N ASN A 152 15.87 0.35 -21.68
CA ASN A 152 17.29 0.48 -22.02
C ASN A 152 18.12 0.45 -20.73
N ASP A 153 19.46 0.37 -20.85
CA ASP A 153 20.37 0.28 -19.70
C ASP A 153 20.61 1.64 -18.98
N ASP A 154 19.87 2.69 -19.36
CA ASP A 154 20.02 4.01 -18.77
C ASP A 154 19.21 4.11 -17.46
N PHE A 155 19.90 4.33 -16.34
CA PHE A 155 19.30 4.37 -15.01
C PHE A 155 18.20 5.43 -14.86
N ASP A 156 18.44 6.64 -15.42
CA ASP A 156 17.47 7.73 -15.33
C ASP A 156 16.18 7.42 -16.10
N SER A 157 16.32 6.77 -17.27
CA SER A 157 15.20 6.27 -18.06
C SER A 157 14.39 5.21 -17.28
N ILE A 158 15.08 4.27 -16.63
CA ILE A 158 14.44 3.24 -15.80
C ILE A 158 13.69 3.88 -14.64
N ALA A 159 14.30 4.84 -13.96
CA ALA A 159 13.64 5.55 -12.86
C ALA A 159 12.38 6.28 -13.35
N GLY A 160 12.45 6.97 -14.49
CA GLY A 160 11.31 7.62 -15.13
C GLY A 160 10.20 6.64 -15.54
N LEU A 161 10.56 5.53 -16.19
CA LEU A 161 9.60 4.50 -16.60
C LEU A 161 8.90 3.85 -15.40
N SER A 162 9.62 3.63 -14.30
CA SER A 162 9.02 3.09 -13.07
C SER A 162 7.93 4.02 -12.50
N GLN A 163 8.13 5.34 -12.58
CA GLN A 163 7.12 6.30 -12.14
C GLN A 163 5.88 6.31 -13.05
N ILE A 164 6.08 6.17 -14.35
CA ILE A 164 4.98 6.07 -15.33
C ILE A 164 4.20 4.78 -15.07
N MET A 165 4.89 3.65 -14.93
CA MET A 165 4.30 2.36 -14.61
C MET A 165 3.49 2.41 -13.32
N GLN A 166 4.03 2.99 -12.23
CA GLN A 166 3.31 3.21 -10.98
C GLN A 166 2.02 4.00 -11.21
N ALA A 167 2.10 5.11 -11.96
CA ALA A 167 0.95 5.96 -12.24
C ALA A 167 -0.15 5.22 -13.02
N GLU A 168 0.22 4.42 -14.02
CA GLU A 168 -0.72 3.63 -14.83
C GLU A 168 -1.37 2.51 -14.01
N ALA A 169 -0.60 1.79 -13.17
CA ALA A 169 -1.14 0.75 -12.29
C ALA A 169 -2.20 1.32 -11.33
N ILE A 170 -1.89 2.45 -10.68
CA ILE A 170 -2.81 3.06 -9.73
C ILE A 170 -4.01 3.71 -10.44
N ARG A 171 -3.81 4.32 -11.62
CA ARG A 171 -4.91 4.81 -12.45
C ARG A 171 -5.88 3.67 -12.79
N PHE A 172 -5.37 2.54 -13.27
CA PHE A 172 -6.18 1.38 -13.62
C PHE A 172 -7.01 0.89 -12.41
N ALA A 173 -6.36 0.76 -11.24
CA ALA A 173 -7.05 0.38 -10.00
C ALA A 173 -8.16 1.36 -9.62
N VAL A 174 -7.87 2.67 -9.55
CA VAL A 174 -8.86 3.68 -9.16
C VAL A 174 -10.03 3.74 -10.14
N GLU A 175 -9.76 3.73 -11.45
CA GLU A 175 -10.81 3.72 -12.47
C GLU A 175 -11.67 2.46 -12.37
N THR A 176 -11.08 1.31 -12.07
CA THR A 176 -11.81 0.06 -11.82
C THR A 176 -12.72 0.18 -10.59
N HIS A 177 -12.20 0.67 -9.47
CA HIS A 177 -12.98 0.87 -8.25
C HIS A 177 -14.15 1.83 -8.50
N ARG A 178 -13.92 2.93 -9.22
CA ARG A 178 -14.96 3.91 -9.57
C ARG A 178 -16.02 3.36 -10.52
N ARG A 179 -15.64 2.52 -11.50
CA ARG A 179 -16.61 1.84 -12.39
C ARG A 179 -17.52 0.89 -11.61
N ASN A 180 -17.07 0.38 -10.48
CA ASN A 180 -17.83 -0.52 -9.62
C ASN A 180 -18.76 0.20 -8.61
N MET A 181 -18.93 1.51 -8.69
CA MET A 181 -19.95 2.21 -7.89
C MET A 181 -21.35 1.75 -8.29
N PRO A 182 -22.29 1.60 -7.34
CA PRO A 182 -22.20 1.90 -5.91
C PRO A 182 -21.71 0.71 -5.05
N TYR A 183 -21.17 -0.36 -5.62
CA TYR A 183 -20.62 -1.46 -4.83
C TYR A 183 -19.35 -1.01 -4.10
N CYS A 184 -18.35 -0.48 -4.80
CA CYS A 184 -17.16 0.13 -4.23
C CYS A 184 -17.38 1.63 -4.01
N MET A 185 -17.36 2.07 -2.77
CA MET A 185 -17.67 3.47 -2.42
C MET A 185 -16.47 4.27 -1.92
N GLY A 186 -15.27 3.69 -1.93
CA GLY A 186 -14.05 4.40 -1.59
C GLY A 186 -12.78 3.69 -2.05
N THR A 187 -11.75 4.49 -2.30
CA THR A 187 -10.46 4.00 -2.77
C THR A 187 -9.33 4.89 -2.26
N LEU A 188 -8.34 4.27 -1.60
CA LEU A 188 -7.16 4.91 -1.03
C LEU A 188 -5.93 4.10 -1.43
N TYR A 189 -5.00 4.69 -2.18
CA TYR A 189 -3.78 4.00 -2.54
C TYR A 189 -2.69 4.15 -1.46
N TRP A 190 -1.90 3.15 -1.27
CA TRP A 190 -0.68 3.17 -0.52
C TRP A 190 0.50 3.53 -1.45
N GLN A 191 1.18 4.69 -1.27
CA GLN A 191 1.00 5.65 -0.17
C GLN A 191 1.17 7.09 -0.67
N PHE A 192 0.81 8.08 0.16
CA PHE A 192 0.87 9.49 -0.22
C PHE A 192 2.32 10.01 -0.30
N ASN A 193 3.11 9.85 0.77
CA ASN A 193 4.46 10.40 0.88
C ASN A 193 5.41 9.49 1.65
N ASP A 194 6.69 9.86 1.68
CA ASP A 194 7.75 9.16 2.40
C ASP A 194 8.23 9.91 3.63
N CYS A 195 8.79 9.19 4.61
CA CYS A 195 9.41 9.74 5.82
C CYS A 195 10.95 9.70 5.79
N TRP A 196 11.55 9.18 4.72
CA TRP A 196 12.99 9.14 4.44
C TRP A 196 13.23 8.95 2.94
N PRO A 197 14.45 9.25 2.41
CA PRO A 197 14.76 9.06 0.99
C PRO A 197 14.72 7.56 0.63
N VAL A 198 13.80 7.15 -0.24
CA VAL A 198 13.57 5.71 -0.44
C VAL A 198 12.87 5.41 -1.77
N ILE A 199 13.12 4.21 -2.33
CA ILE A 199 12.31 3.59 -3.37
C ILE A 199 11.05 3.03 -2.70
N SER A 200 9.88 3.52 -3.07
CA SER A 200 8.64 3.23 -2.34
C SER A 200 7.38 3.35 -3.20
N TRP A 201 6.25 3.13 -2.57
CA TRP A 201 4.91 3.30 -3.15
C TRP A 201 4.41 4.75 -3.15
N SER A 202 5.17 5.69 -2.61
CA SER A 202 4.74 7.08 -2.45
C SER A 202 4.41 7.76 -3.77
N SER A 203 3.46 8.72 -3.74
CA SER A 203 3.19 9.64 -4.85
C SER A 203 4.03 10.92 -4.76
N ILE A 204 4.48 11.29 -3.56
CA ILE A 204 5.40 12.40 -3.29
C ILE A 204 6.63 11.82 -2.59
N ASP A 205 7.83 12.08 -3.11
CA ASP A 205 9.06 11.62 -2.50
C ASP A 205 9.42 12.38 -1.21
N TYR A 206 10.43 11.92 -0.49
CA TYR A 206 10.85 12.55 0.77
C TYR A 206 11.25 14.02 0.62
N GLY A 207 11.77 14.43 -0.52
CA GLY A 207 12.11 15.83 -0.82
C GLY A 207 10.91 16.72 -1.14
N GLY A 208 9.70 16.15 -1.17
CA GLY A 208 8.48 16.88 -1.54
C GLY A 208 8.25 16.98 -3.05
N ASN A 209 9.04 16.26 -3.87
CA ASN A 209 8.87 16.25 -5.32
C ASN A 209 7.70 15.34 -5.70
N TRP A 210 6.87 15.81 -6.61
CA TRP A 210 5.77 15.01 -7.14
C TRP A 210 6.28 13.97 -8.13
N LYS A 211 5.97 12.72 -7.87
CA LYS A 211 6.19 11.63 -8.82
C LYS A 211 5.06 11.61 -9.87
N ALA A 212 5.25 10.87 -10.96
CA ALA A 212 4.24 10.79 -12.04
C ALA A 212 2.85 10.42 -11.50
N LEU A 213 2.77 9.52 -10.51
CA LEU A 213 1.53 9.15 -9.84
C LEU A 213 0.79 10.37 -9.28
N HIS A 214 1.49 11.32 -8.65
CA HIS A 214 0.82 12.48 -8.03
C HIS A 214 0.19 13.41 -9.07
N TYR A 215 0.86 13.60 -10.21
CA TYR A 215 0.27 14.34 -11.34
C TYR A 215 -0.92 13.60 -11.96
N ALA A 216 -0.84 12.28 -12.09
CA ALA A 216 -1.92 11.46 -12.62
C ALA A 216 -3.14 11.44 -11.69
N ALA A 217 -2.93 11.41 -10.36
CA ALA A 217 -3.99 11.39 -9.36
C ALA A 217 -5.00 12.52 -9.53
N ARG A 218 -4.55 13.72 -9.92
CA ARG A 218 -5.45 14.86 -10.24
C ARG A 218 -6.47 14.58 -11.35
N LYS A 219 -6.30 13.51 -12.13
CA LYS A 219 -7.17 13.18 -13.28
C LYS A 219 -8.14 12.06 -12.96
N PHE A 220 -7.80 11.17 -12.05
CA PHE A 220 -8.63 10.00 -11.74
C PHE A 220 -9.32 10.08 -10.37
N PHE A 221 -8.96 11.02 -9.52
CA PHE A 221 -9.70 11.47 -8.35
C PHE A 221 -10.42 12.79 -8.66
#